data_113ca3909120466850d5367df3081647
#
_entry.id   113ca3909120466850d5367df3081647
#
_cell.length_a   1.000
_cell.length_b   1.000
_cell.length_c   1.000
_cell.angle_alpha   90.00
_cell.angle_beta   90.00
_cell.angle_gamma   90.00
#
_symmetry.space_group_name_H-M   'P 1'
#
loop_
_entity.id
_entity.type
_entity.pdbx_description
1 polymer ?
#
loop_
_entity_poly.entity_id
_entity_poly.type
_entity_poly.pdbx_seq_one_letter_code
_entity_poly.pdbx_strand_id
1 'polypeptide(L)'
;MKNKIEIIDDFLFPEICDYLINYYENNIFRTNSHTVNNGKSININITKIQEFDSLINKLNNHVYTQECQIDWIQIVKWEDGCSQDLHLDTSSDKTVYSSIVYLNNNYKGGQTFFEEGLVITPLKGRALFFNGIYYKHGVMPVEKGPRYTLATWYKKNN
;
A
#
# COMPACT_ATOMS: atom_id res chain seq x y z
N MET A 1 -4.97 -6.60 -18.82
CA MET A 1 -4.84 -6.61 -17.33
C MET A 1 -5.69 -7.72 -16.76
N LYS A 2 -5.14 -8.51 -15.83
CA LYS A 2 -5.93 -9.57 -15.15
C LYS A 2 -6.93 -8.90 -14.21
N ASN A 3 -8.22 -9.18 -14.41
CA ASN A 3 -9.28 -8.75 -13.49
C ASN A 3 -9.35 -9.73 -12.30
N LYS A 4 -8.34 -9.72 -11.45
CA LYS A 4 -8.34 -10.47 -10.20
C LYS A 4 -7.55 -9.71 -9.13
N ILE A 5 -7.93 -9.93 -7.88
CA ILE A 5 -7.15 -9.54 -6.71
C ILE A 5 -6.17 -10.67 -6.44
N GLU A 6 -4.87 -10.37 -6.47
CA GLU A 6 -3.81 -11.33 -6.20
C GLU A 6 -3.28 -11.09 -4.78
N ILE A 7 -3.16 -12.17 -4.01
CA ILE A 7 -2.66 -12.14 -2.63
C ILE A 7 -1.42 -13.02 -2.57
N ILE A 8 -0.29 -12.47 -2.09
CA ILE A 8 0.99 -13.16 -2.02
C ILE A 8 1.54 -13.02 -0.61
N ASP A 9 1.67 -14.15 0.09
CA ASP A 9 2.34 -14.18 1.38
C ASP A 9 3.87 -14.14 1.19
N ASP A 10 4.57 -13.61 2.19
CA ASP A 10 6.04 -13.48 2.18
C ASP A 10 6.60 -12.75 0.93
N PHE A 11 5.82 -11.83 0.37
CA PHE A 11 6.27 -11.03 -0.77
C PHE A 11 7.47 -10.16 -0.41
N LEU A 12 7.46 -9.56 0.79
CA LEU A 12 8.64 -8.93 1.39
C LEU A 12 9.08 -9.72 2.62
N PHE A 13 10.38 -9.93 2.76
CA PHE A 13 10.94 -10.52 3.97
C PHE A 13 10.72 -9.60 5.18
N PRO A 14 10.58 -10.17 6.39
CA PRO A 14 10.36 -9.39 7.62
C PRO A 14 11.39 -8.27 7.83
N GLU A 15 12.64 -8.50 7.50
CA GLU A 15 13.75 -7.54 7.64
C GLU A 15 13.54 -6.31 6.74
N ILE A 16 13.01 -6.50 5.54
CA ILE A 16 12.68 -5.39 4.62
C ILE A 16 11.50 -4.59 5.16
N CYS A 17 10.48 -5.26 5.70
CA CYS A 17 9.35 -4.60 6.34
C CYS A 17 9.81 -3.73 7.52
N ASP A 18 10.68 -4.27 8.39
CA ASP A 18 11.23 -3.54 9.53
C ASP A 18 12.11 -2.37 9.09
N TYR A 19 12.91 -2.56 8.03
CA TYR A 19 13.72 -1.50 7.45
C TYR A 19 12.87 -0.33 6.95
N LEU A 20 11.78 -0.59 6.25
CA LEU A 20 10.85 0.43 5.76
C LEU A 20 10.18 1.20 6.91
N ILE A 21 9.74 0.51 7.97
CA ILE A 21 9.18 1.15 9.17
C ILE A 21 10.24 2.02 9.84
N ASN A 22 11.46 1.52 10.03
CA ASN A 22 12.54 2.27 10.63
C ASN A 22 12.92 3.49 9.78
N TYR A 23 12.94 3.35 8.46
CA TYR A 23 13.14 4.49 7.56
C TYR A 23 12.06 5.56 7.77
N TYR A 24 10.78 5.15 7.85
CA TYR A 24 9.68 6.07 8.10
C TYR A 24 9.88 6.81 9.41
N GLU A 25 10.11 6.10 10.52
CA GLU A 25 10.24 6.71 11.85
C GLU A 25 11.45 7.63 11.98
N ASN A 26 12.54 7.35 11.25
CA ASN A 26 13.74 8.20 11.22
C ASN A 26 13.63 9.40 10.26
N ASN A 27 12.58 9.48 9.45
CA ASN A 27 12.38 10.52 8.43
C ASN A 27 11.02 11.23 8.54
N ILE A 28 10.44 11.32 9.72
CA ILE A 28 9.10 11.91 9.95
C ILE A 28 8.98 13.35 9.45
N PHE A 29 10.10 14.08 9.33
CA PHE A 29 10.13 15.44 8.76
C PHE A 29 9.83 15.48 7.25
N ARG A 30 9.83 14.33 6.57
CA ARG A 30 9.49 14.19 5.14
C ARG A 30 8.04 13.79 4.90
N THR A 31 7.24 13.68 5.96
CA THR A 31 5.88 13.18 5.85
C THR A 31 4.92 14.18 5.20
N ASN A 32 3.98 13.64 4.45
CA ASN A 32 2.76 14.31 4.02
C ASN A 32 1.55 13.62 4.65
N SER A 33 0.41 14.28 4.62
CA SER A 33 -0.83 13.71 5.17
C SER A 33 -1.95 13.67 4.15
N HIS A 34 -2.79 12.65 4.26
CA HIS A 34 -4.03 12.52 3.52
C HIS A 34 -5.19 12.35 4.50
N THR A 35 -6.26 13.12 4.33
CA THR A 35 -7.44 13.05 5.20
C THR A 35 -8.19 11.74 4.95
N VAL A 36 -8.48 11.02 6.02
CA VAL A 36 -9.26 9.79 6.04
C VAL A 36 -10.32 9.90 7.14
N ASN A 37 -11.15 8.86 7.32
CA ASN A 37 -12.12 8.85 8.42
C ASN A 37 -11.40 8.85 9.76
N ASN A 38 -11.83 9.72 10.67
CA ASN A 38 -11.33 9.88 12.03
C ASN A 38 -9.84 10.26 12.14
N GLY A 39 -9.30 10.94 11.12
CA GLY A 39 -7.93 11.43 11.19
C GLY A 39 -7.24 11.54 9.84
N LYS A 40 -5.98 11.21 9.84
CA LYS A 40 -5.12 11.28 8.67
C LYS A 40 -4.27 10.03 8.52
N SER A 41 -4.08 9.56 7.31
CA SER A 41 -2.96 8.69 6.99
C SER A 41 -1.73 9.56 6.73
N ILE A 42 -0.59 9.17 7.26
CA ILE A 42 0.65 9.93 7.16
C ILE A 42 1.63 9.11 6.32
N ASN A 43 2.22 9.72 5.31
CA ASN A 43 3.01 8.99 4.33
C ASN A 43 4.35 9.66 4.00
N ILE A 44 5.29 8.84 3.56
CA ILE A 44 6.55 9.28 2.95
C ILE A 44 6.62 8.72 1.53
N ASN A 45 6.72 9.60 0.53
CA ASN A 45 6.96 9.18 -0.85
C ASN A 45 8.42 8.79 -1.03
N ILE A 46 8.67 7.56 -1.47
CA ILE A 46 10.01 7.01 -1.68
C ILE A 46 10.35 6.75 -3.16
N THR A 47 9.52 7.22 -4.08
CA THR A 47 9.63 6.95 -5.53
C THR A 47 10.98 7.31 -6.12
N LYS A 48 11.62 8.38 -5.62
CA LYS A 48 12.89 8.89 -6.15
C LYS A 48 14.07 8.74 -5.17
N ILE A 49 13.96 7.80 -4.24
CA ILE A 49 15.00 7.55 -3.25
C ILE A 49 15.80 6.32 -3.68
N GLN A 50 17.04 6.55 -4.10
CA GLN A 50 17.92 5.54 -4.70
C GLN A 50 18.11 4.29 -3.84
N GLU A 51 18.11 4.41 -2.52
CA GLU A 51 18.24 3.25 -1.63
C GLU A 51 17.09 2.24 -1.78
N PHE A 52 15.95 2.61 -2.40
CA PHE A 52 14.81 1.74 -2.67
C PHE A 52 14.73 1.22 -4.10
N ASP A 53 15.73 1.47 -4.94
CA ASP A 53 15.72 1.03 -6.35
C ASP A 53 15.52 -0.48 -6.49
N SER A 54 16.13 -1.28 -5.62
CA SER A 54 15.97 -2.75 -5.62
C SER A 54 14.52 -3.17 -5.32
N LEU A 55 13.87 -2.51 -4.35
CA LEU A 55 12.47 -2.74 -4.01
C LEU A 55 11.54 -2.30 -5.15
N ILE A 56 11.80 -1.14 -5.74
CA ILE A 56 11.06 -0.60 -6.89
C ILE A 56 11.17 -1.57 -8.08
N ASN A 57 12.36 -2.07 -8.37
CA ASN A 57 12.57 -3.05 -9.43
C ASN A 57 11.83 -4.37 -9.16
N LYS A 58 11.80 -4.86 -7.92
CA LYS A 58 11.03 -6.06 -7.56
C LYS A 58 9.54 -5.87 -7.85
N LEU A 59 8.96 -4.74 -7.46
CA LEU A 59 7.56 -4.43 -7.69
C LEU A 59 7.26 -4.26 -9.19
N ASN A 60 8.09 -3.54 -9.93
CA ASN A 60 7.93 -3.38 -11.38
C ASN A 60 8.02 -4.71 -12.13
N ASN A 61 8.94 -5.59 -11.75
CA ASN A 61 9.06 -6.92 -12.34
C ASN A 61 7.82 -7.77 -12.07
N HIS A 62 7.22 -7.66 -10.88
CA HIS A 62 5.99 -8.40 -10.56
C HIS A 62 4.82 -7.99 -11.46
N VAL A 63 4.68 -6.69 -11.73
CA VAL A 63 3.58 -6.16 -12.55
C VAL A 63 3.92 -6.05 -14.05
N TYR A 64 5.08 -6.51 -14.46
CA TYR A 64 5.54 -6.40 -15.86
C TYR A 64 4.52 -6.96 -16.86
N THR A 65 3.90 -8.10 -16.56
CA THR A 65 2.86 -8.72 -17.41
C THR A 65 1.55 -7.94 -17.46
N GLN A 66 1.38 -6.92 -16.63
CA GLN A 66 0.23 -6.01 -16.62
C GLN A 66 0.47 -4.78 -17.51
N GLU A 67 1.62 -4.69 -18.20
CA GLU A 67 2.03 -3.57 -19.04
C GLU A 67 2.03 -2.22 -18.32
N CYS A 68 2.41 -2.25 -17.05
CA CYS A 68 2.47 -1.07 -16.20
C CYS A 68 3.77 -0.99 -15.39
N GLN A 69 4.07 0.20 -14.88
CA GLN A 69 5.22 0.51 -14.06
C GLN A 69 4.82 1.44 -12.92
N ILE A 70 5.64 1.52 -11.89
CA ILE A 70 5.40 2.41 -10.75
C ILE A 70 5.29 3.86 -11.24
N ASP A 71 4.22 4.54 -10.83
CA ASP A 71 4.07 5.98 -10.91
C ASP A 71 4.53 6.64 -9.60
N TRP A 72 4.01 6.18 -8.44
CA TRP A 72 4.56 6.54 -7.14
C TRP A 72 4.37 5.43 -6.11
N ILE A 73 5.20 5.47 -5.06
CA ILE A 73 5.24 4.50 -3.97
C ILE A 73 5.43 5.23 -2.64
N GLN A 74 4.69 4.82 -1.64
CA GLN A 74 4.68 5.46 -0.32
C GLN A 74 4.74 4.44 0.81
N ILE A 75 5.49 4.77 1.87
CA ILE A 75 5.30 4.14 3.18
C ILE A 75 4.21 4.92 3.89
N VAL A 76 3.16 4.24 4.34
CA VAL A 76 1.97 4.87 4.92
C VAL A 76 1.74 4.37 6.33
N LYS A 77 1.52 5.30 7.27
CA LYS A 77 1.17 5.03 8.67
C LYS A 77 -0.27 5.46 8.93
N TRP A 78 -1.02 4.58 9.59
CA TRP A 78 -2.40 4.81 10.05
C TRP A 78 -2.44 4.67 11.56
N GLU A 79 -2.91 5.70 12.24
CA GLU A 79 -3.10 5.69 13.69
C GLU A 79 -4.44 5.05 14.09
N ASP A 80 -4.59 4.80 15.39
CA ASP A 80 -5.82 4.25 15.95
C ASP A 80 -7.05 5.07 15.55
N GLY A 81 -8.13 4.36 15.22
CA GLY A 81 -9.42 4.94 14.84
C GLY A 81 -9.52 5.31 13.37
N CYS A 82 -8.40 5.46 12.65
CA CYS A 82 -8.43 5.82 11.22
C CYS A 82 -9.00 4.68 10.38
N SER A 83 -9.84 5.04 9.41
CA SER A 83 -10.41 4.12 8.43
C SER A 83 -10.59 4.83 7.08
N GLN A 84 -10.89 4.08 6.04
CA GLN A 84 -11.21 4.65 4.74
C GLN A 84 -12.37 3.88 4.12
N ASP A 85 -13.37 4.62 3.64
CA ASP A 85 -14.51 4.06 2.92
C ASP A 85 -14.09 3.45 1.58
N LEU A 86 -14.96 2.66 1.00
CA LEU A 86 -14.79 2.12 -0.35
C LEU A 86 -14.54 3.23 -1.37
N HIS A 87 -13.46 3.14 -2.09
CA HIS A 87 -13.05 4.08 -3.13
C HIS A 87 -12.29 3.38 -4.26
N LEU A 88 -12.19 4.05 -5.39
CA LEU A 88 -11.30 3.70 -6.49
C LEU A 88 -10.04 4.57 -6.43
N ASP A 89 -8.91 4.06 -6.91
CA ASP A 89 -7.65 4.81 -6.99
C ASP A 89 -7.63 5.74 -8.20
N THR A 90 -8.44 6.79 -8.13
CA THR A 90 -8.65 7.77 -9.21
C THR A 90 -8.05 9.14 -8.91
N SER A 91 -7.23 9.26 -7.89
CA SER A 91 -6.52 10.51 -7.55
C SER A 91 -5.53 10.96 -8.63
N SER A 92 -5.10 10.04 -9.49
CA SER A 92 -4.38 10.30 -10.73
C SER A 92 -5.10 9.64 -11.89
N ASP A 93 -5.28 10.36 -12.98
CA ASP A 93 -5.83 9.86 -14.26
C ASP A 93 -4.91 8.83 -14.93
N LYS A 94 -3.68 8.69 -14.44
CA LYS A 94 -2.68 7.74 -14.94
C LYS A 94 -2.73 6.37 -14.25
N THR A 95 -3.28 6.30 -13.05
CA THR A 95 -3.33 5.05 -12.28
C THR A 95 -4.16 4.00 -13.02
N VAL A 96 -3.60 2.81 -13.16
CA VAL A 96 -4.28 1.65 -13.79
C VAL A 96 -4.21 0.40 -12.92
N TYR A 97 -3.28 0.35 -11.97
CA TYR A 97 -3.06 -0.81 -11.09
C TYR A 97 -2.53 -0.34 -9.74
N SER A 98 -2.74 -1.12 -8.70
CA SER A 98 -2.36 -0.77 -7.33
C SER A 98 -1.83 -1.97 -6.58
N SER A 99 -0.96 -1.73 -5.61
CA SER A 99 -0.55 -2.74 -4.64
C SER A 99 -0.44 -2.18 -3.23
N ILE A 100 -0.66 -3.06 -2.26
CA ILE A 100 -0.50 -2.81 -0.84
C ILE A 100 0.33 -3.94 -0.26
N VAL A 101 1.40 -3.62 0.46
CA VAL A 101 2.15 -4.61 1.25
C VAL A 101 2.03 -4.24 2.72
N TYR A 102 1.56 -5.18 3.55
CA TYR A 102 1.53 -4.99 5.00
C TYR A 102 2.94 -5.09 5.57
N LEU A 103 3.38 -4.04 6.25
CA LEU A 103 4.72 -3.99 6.86
C LEU A 103 4.73 -4.50 8.29
N ASN A 104 3.57 -4.50 8.96
CA ASN A 104 3.38 -5.06 10.30
C ASN A 104 2.01 -5.68 10.44
N ASN A 105 1.80 -6.44 11.51
CA ASN A 105 0.52 -7.05 11.88
C ASN A 105 0.30 -7.11 13.39
N ASN A 106 1.05 -6.32 14.16
CA ASN A 106 0.95 -6.20 15.62
C ASN A 106 -0.09 -5.14 16.04
N TYR A 107 -1.21 -5.09 15.36
CA TYR A 107 -2.37 -4.23 15.63
C TYR A 107 -3.66 -5.03 15.40
N LYS A 108 -4.81 -4.43 15.69
CA LYS A 108 -6.13 -4.99 15.39
C LYS A 108 -6.86 -4.12 14.37
N GLY A 109 -7.88 -4.67 13.71
CA GLY A 109 -8.56 -3.96 12.65
C GLY A 109 -7.66 -3.71 11.44
N GLY A 110 -7.89 -2.61 10.73
CA GLY A 110 -7.03 -2.17 9.62
C GLY A 110 -6.98 -3.11 8.42
N GLN A 111 -7.93 -4.06 8.32
CA GLN A 111 -8.02 -4.92 7.14
C GLN A 111 -8.34 -4.10 5.90
N THR A 112 -7.72 -4.44 4.78
CA THR A 112 -8.18 -3.99 3.47
C THR A 112 -9.40 -4.82 3.09
N PHE A 113 -10.48 -4.16 2.69
CA PHE A 113 -11.71 -4.82 2.26
C PHE A 113 -12.14 -4.32 0.88
N PHE A 114 -12.84 -5.17 0.15
CA PHE A 114 -13.29 -4.91 -1.21
C PHE A 114 -14.82 -4.95 -1.28
N GLU A 115 -15.40 -4.20 -2.23
CA GLU A 115 -16.87 -4.13 -2.42
C GLU A 115 -17.48 -5.51 -2.67
N GLU A 116 -16.73 -6.44 -3.29
CA GLU A 116 -17.12 -7.81 -3.56
C GLU A 116 -17.19 -8.70 -2.31
N GLY A 117 -16.90 -8.16 -1.13
CA GLY A 117 -16.99 -8.87 0.15
C GLY A 117 -15.69 -9.55 0.59
N LEU A 118 -14.59 -9.42 -0.18
CA LEU A 118 -13.28 -9.93 0.23
C LEU A 118 -12.69 -9.04 1.32
N VAL A 119 -12.26 -9.64 2.43
CA VAL A 119 -11.58 -8.99 3.54
C VAL A 119 -10.21 -9.63 3.74
N ILE A 120 -9.15 -8.82 3.74
CA ILE A 120 -7.78 -9.29 3.80
C ILE A 120 -7.24 -9.13 5.21
N THR A 121 -6.90 -10.24 5.85
CA THR A 121 -6.19 -10.23 7.13
C THR A 121 -4.76 -9.72 6.95
N PRO A 122 -4.35 -8.67 7.71
CA PRO A 122 -2.97 -8.21 7.67
C PRO A 122 -2.00 -9.29 8.14
N LEU A 123 -1.00 -9.57 7.30
CA LEU A 123 0.17 -10.38 7.66
C LEU A 123 1.41 -9.63 7.21
N LYS A 124 2.42 -9.56 8.08
CA LYS A 124 3.70 -8.91 7.77
C LYS A 124 4.32 -9.54 6.51
N GLY A 125 4.63 -8.71 5.51
CA GLY A 125 5.16 -9.16 4.21
C GLY A 125 4.12 -9.59 3.18
N ARG A 126 2.82 -9.71 3.54
CA ARG A 126 1.73 -10.01 2.60
C ARG A 126 1.50 -8.87 1.64
N ALA A 127 1.46 -9.15 0.35
CA ALA A 127 1.13 -8.20 -0.70
C ALA A 127 -0.24 -8.47 -1.33
N LEU A 128 -0.90 -7.39 -1.71
CA LEU A 128 -2.11 -7.37 -2.54
C LEU A 128 -1.77 -6.66 -3.84
N PHE A 129 -2.16 -7.23 -4.98
CA PHE A 129 -2.07 -6.59 -6.28
C PHE A 129 -3.44 -6.64 -6.96
N PHE A 130 -3.92 -5.50 -7.44
CA PHE A 130 -5.26 -5.41 -8.02
C PHE A 130 -5.40 -4.21 -8.96
N ASN A 131 -6.43 -4.26 -9.81
CA ASN A 131 -6.80 -3.12 -10.63
C ASN A 131 -7.51 -2.07 -9.76
N GLY A 132 -6.77 -1.04 -9.32
CA GLY A 132 -7.25 -0.01 -8.39
C GLY A 132 -8.34 0.91 -8.94
N ILE A 133 -8.50 0.96 -10.27
CA ILE A 133 -9.57 1.72 -10.92
C ILE A 133 -10.82 0.88 -11.22
N TYR A 134 -10.78 -0.42 -10.93
CA TYR A 134 -11.90 -1.35 -11.10
C TYR A 134 -12.45 -1.85 -9.76
N TYR A 135 -11.57 -2.26 -8.85
CA TYR A 135 -11.95 -2.78 -7.54
C TYR A 135 -12.04 -1.66 -6.51
N LYS A 136 -13.25 -1.34 -6.06
CA LYS A 136 -13.42 -0.48 -4.89
C LYS A 136 -12.92 -1.19 -3.66
N HIS A 137 -12.10 -0.50 -2.89
CA HIS A 137 -11.51 -1.02 -1.67
C HIS A 137 -11.46 0.06 -0.59
N GLY A 138 -11.34 -0.37 0.64
CA GLY A 138 -11.26 0.49 1.81
C GLY A 138 -10.38 -0.11 2.90
N VAL A 139 -10.28 0.59 4.01
CA VAL A 139 -9.54 0.18 5.19
C VAL A 139 -10.47 0.20 6.38
N MET A 140 -10.65 -0.94 7.03
CA MET A 140 -11.42 -1.04 8.29
C MET A 140 -10.73 -0.23 9.39
N PRO A 141 -11.47 0.24 10.42
CA PRO A 141 -10.86 0.99 11.51
C PRO A 141 -9.64 0.28 12.11
N VAL A 142 -8.55 1.03 12.24
CA VAL A 142 -7.34 0.55 12.91
C VAL A 142 -7.59 0.58 14.41
N GLU A 143 -7.28 -0.51 15.10
CA GLU A 143 -7.38 -0.63 16.54
C GLU A 143 -6.05 -1.08 17.10
N LYS A 144 -5.62 -0.46 18.22
CA LYS A 144 -4.33 -0.75 18.86
C LYS A 144 -3.17 -0.73 17.86
N GLY A 145 -3.16 0.31 17.00
CA GLY A 145 -2.14 0.50 15.97
C GLY A 145 -0.77 0.88 16.50
N PRO A 146 0.12 1.40 15.61
CA PRO A 146 -0.19 1.82 14.24
C PRO A 146 -0.16 0.69 13.20
N ARG A 147 -0.83 0.94 12.07
CA ARG A 147 -0.76 0.12 10.87
C ARG A 147 0.21 0.75 9.87
N TYR A 148 1.20 0.00 9.43
CA TYR A 148 2.12 0.42 8.36
C TYR A 148 1.91 -0.40 7.11
N THR A 149 1.88 0.27 5.96
CA THR A 149 1.82 -0.37 4.65
C THR A 149 2.77 0.32 3.67
N LEU A 150 3.16 -0.42 2.65
CA LEU A 150 3.76 0.09 1.44
C LEU A 150 2.66 0.14 0.38
N ALA A 151 2.25 1.33 0.00
CA ALA A 151 1.21 1.55 -1.00
C ALA A 151 1.86 2.00 -2.32
N THR A 152 1.47 1.37 -3.42
CA THR A 152 2.07 1.62 -4.73
C THR A 152 0.99 1.77 -5.79
N TRP A 153 1.11 2.80 -6.61
CA TRP A 153 0.25 3.07 -7.76
C TRP A 153 1.07 2.96 -9.04
N TYR A 154 0.50 2.29 -10.01
CA TYR A 154 1.15 1.99 -11.29
C TYR A 154 0.41 2.67 -12.43
N LYS A 155 1.15 3.15 -13.41
CA LYS A 155 0.66 3.71 -14.68
C LYS A 155 1.03 2.80 -15.84
N LYS A 156 0.33 2.92 -16.98
CA LYS A 156 0.69 2.21 -18.20
C LYS A 156 2.12 2.53 -18.61
N ASN A 157 2.78 1.53 -19.18
CA ASN A 157 4.03 1.76 -19.91
C ASN A 157 3.76 2.68 -21.11
N ASN A 158 4.70 3.56 -21.39
CA ASN A 158 4.64 4.43 -22.58
C ASN A 158 4.87 3.62 -23.83
#